data_c5d0f1fbc75c8b0583bceeb406e0e29b
#
_entry.id   c5d0f1fbc75c8b0583bceeb406e0e29b
#
_cell.length_a   1.000
_cell.length_b   1.000
_cell.length_c   1.000
_cell.angle_alpha   90.00
_cell.angle_beta   90.00
_cell.angle_gamma   90.00
#
_symmetry.space_group_name_H-M   'P 1'
#
loop_
_entity.id
_entity.type
_entity.pdbx_description
1 polymer ?
#
loop_
_entity_poly.entity_id
_entity_poly.type
_entity_poly.pdbx_seq_one_letter_code
_entity_poly.pdbx_strand_id
1 'polypeptide(L)'
;MPGRLSRRALLGFAAAALLLAGCGDDYAADIEAVKQAETAPGTANGKLVDELAGARGKVVWEGGKAAPQYKDNPAIVAVTATIERMTRMGETRRIVLQFINNRQTHQVALEGMLVDGKPQDLLAGALNLMLMQLE
;
A
#
# COMPACT_ATOMS: atom_id res chain seq x y z
N MET A 1 -3.52 26.13 3.71
CA MET A 1 -3.41 26.13 3.88
C MET A 1 -3.51 25.99 4.19
N PRO A 2 -3.63 26.29 4.22
CA PRO A 2 -3.61 26.48 4.27
C PRO A 2 -3.78 26.17 4.40
N GLY A 3 -3.72 26.70 4.05
CA GLY A 3 -3.62 26.49 3.79
C GLY A 3 -3.96 26.29 3.84
N ARG A 4 -3.86 26.04 3.57
CA ARG A 4 -4.00 26.08 3.38
C ARG A 4 -4.51 25.60 3.48
N LEU A 5 -4.29 25.61 3.26
CA LEU A 5 -4.62 25.34 3.14
C LEU A 5 -4.95 25.08 3.03
N SER A 6 -5.15 25.03 2.60
CA SER A 6 -5.23 24.86 2.54
C SER A 6 -5.52 24.63 2.36
N ARG A 7 -5.76 24.79 1.74
CA ARG A 7 -5.75 24.64 1.60
C ARG A 7 -6.04 24.19 1.67
N ARG A 8 -6.26 24.29 1.14
CA ARG A 8 -6.28 23.91 1.23
C ARG A 8 -6.73 23.38 1.65
N ALA A 9 -6.99 23.68 1.34
CA ALA A 9 -7.13 23.11 1.90
C ALA A 9 -7.64 22.75 2.05
N LEU A 10 -7.77 22.98 1.80
CA LEU A 10 -7.97 22.51 2.11
C LEU A 10 -8.52 22.08 2.16
N LEU A 11 -8.68 22.20 1.67
CA LEU A 11 -8.88 21.63 1.95
C LEU A 11 -9.40 20.99 2.14
N GLY A 12 -9.78 21.41 1.74
CA GLY A 12 -9.85 20.42 2.07
C GLY A 12 -10.29 20.05 2.25
N PHE A 13 -10.37 19.68 2.23
CA PHE A 13 -10.53 19.09 2.74
C PHE A 13 -10.99 18.62 3.18
N ALA A 14 -11.07 18.74 2.37
CA ALA A 14 -11.14 17.98 3.23
C ALA A 14 -11.55 17.51 3.61
N ALA A 15 -11.94 17.55 3.30
CA ALA A 15 -11.97 16.73 4.08
C ALA A 15 -12.31 16.18 4.32
N ALA A 16 -12.59 16.01 4.00
CA ALA A 16 -12.57 15.06 4.60
C ALA A 16 -12.60 14.63 4.76
N ALA A 17 -12.74 14.46 4.71
CA ALA A 17 -12.50 13.65 5.29
C ALA A 17 -12.50 13.43 5.68
N LEU A 18 -12.64 13.33 5.74
CA LEU A 18 -12.38 12.79 6.46
C LEU A 18 -12.62 12.35 6.95
N LEU A 19 -12.82 12.22 7.27
CA LEU A 19 -12.77 11.57 7.85
C LEU A 19 -12.85 10.83 7.98
N LEU A 20 -13.02 10.53 7.77
CA LEU A 20 -12.64 9.58 8.25
C LEU A 20 -12.27 9.10 9.40
N ALA A 21 -12.80 9.02 9.97
CA ALA A 21 -12.42 8.65 11.27
C ALA A 21 -10.98 8.88 11.62
N GLY A 22 -10.39 9.86 11.27
CA GLY A 22 -9.06 10.24 11.70
C GLY A 22 -7.96 9.17 11.68
N CYS A 23 -8.32 7.91 11.66
CA CYS A 23 -7.33 6.84 11.70
C CYS A 23 -6.42 6.84 10.48
N GLY A 24 -6.96 7.17 9.33
CA GLY A 24 -6.20 7.23 8.11
C GLY A 24 -5.15 8.33 8.10
N ASP A 25 -5.42 9.42 8.82
CA ASP A 25 -4.53 10.57 8.84
C ASP A 25 -3.23 10.27 9.57
N ASP A 26 -3.29 9.42 10.60
CA ASP A 26 -2.12 9.08 11.38
C ASP A 26 -1.07 8.33 10.57
N TYR A 27 -1.46 7.76 9.44
CA TYR A 27 -0.57 6.93 8.62
C TYR A 27 -0.38 7.49 7.21
N ALA A 28 -0.91 8.65 6.91
CA ALA A 28 -0.83 9.22 5.57
C ALA A 28 0.61 9.39 5.09
N ALA A 29 1.48 9.88 5.97
CA ALA A 29 2.90 10.05 5.62
C ALA A 29 3.60 8.72 5.42
N ASP A 30 3.22 7.69 6.17
CA ASP A 30 3.78 6.35 6.02
C ASP A 30 3.37 5.75 4.69
N ILE A 31 2.12 5.90 4.32
CA ILE A 31 1.61 5.42 3.03
C ILE A 31 2.38 6.09 1.90
N GLU A 32 2.56 7.40 1.98
CA GLU A 32 3.29 8.13 0.94
C GLU A 32 4.74 7.68 0.86
N ALA A 33 5.39 7.46 2.02
CA ALA A 33 6.77 6.99 2.06
C ALA A 33 6.88 5.62 1.37
N VAL A 34 5.94 4.71 1.63
CA VAL A 34 5.94 3.40 1.00
C VAL A 34 5.72 3.50 -0.50
N LYS A 35 4.79 4.36 -0.94
CA LYS A 35 4.52 4.53 -2.36
C LYS A 35 5.74 5.02 -3.13
N GLN A 36 6.55 5.88 -2.52
CA GLN A 36 7.71 6.45 -3.18
C GLN A 36 8.95 5.57 -3.11
N ALA A 37 9.00 4.63 -2.17
CA ALA A 37 10.12 3.72 -2.03
C ALA A 37 10.12 2.68 -3.15
N GLU A 38 11.28 2.08 -3.39
CA GLU A 38 11.44 1.05 -4.41
C GLU A 38 11.74 -0.28 -3.73
N THR A 39 10.88 -1.27 -3.97
CA THR A 39 11.17 -2.66 -3.63
C THR A 39 11.83 -3.34 -4.82
N ALA A 40 11.28 -3.08 -6.01
CA ALA A 40 11.91 -3.48 -7.26
C ALA A 40 12.75 -2.30 -7.75
N PRO A 41 14.05 -2.48 -8.00
CA PRO A 41 14.91 -1.38 -8.44
C PRO A 41 14.35 -0.67 -9.66
N GLY A 42 14.30 0.65 -9.60
CA GLY A 42 13.83 1.47 -10.70
C GLY A 42 12.33 1.69 -10.76
N THR A 43 11.56 1.07 -9.87
CA THR A 43 10.10 1.23 -9.88
C THR A 43 9.58 1.53 -8.49
N ALA A 44 8.99 2.70 -8.31
CA ALA A 44 8.38 3.06 -7.04
C ALA A 44 7.20 2.12 -6.75
N ASN A 45 7.00 1.81 -5.47
CA ASN A 45 5.96 0.87 -5.05
C ASN A 45 4.57 1.31 -5.48
N GLY A 46 4.27 2.60 -5.43
CA GLY A 46 2.98 3.11 -5.88
C GLY A 46 2.72 2.80 -7.34
N LYS A 47 3.74 2.99 -8.18
CA LYS A 47 3.63 2.69 -9.60
C LYS A 47 3.49 1.19 -9.84
N LEU A 48 4.27 0.39 -9.11
CA LEU A 48 4.19 -1.06 -9.22
C LEU A 48 2.78 -1.54 -8.90
N VAL A 49 2.20 -1.03 -7.82
CA VAL A 49 0.84 -1.40 -7.39
C VAL A 49 -0.18 -1.00 -8.46
N ASP A 50 -0.05 0.21 -9.01
CA ASP A 50 -0.96 0.66 -10.06
C ASP A 50 -0.86 -0.21 -11.31
N GLU A 51 0.34 -0.63 -11.67
CA GLU A 51 0.55 -1.52 -12.81
C GLU A 51 -0.08 -2.89 -12.57
N LEU A 52 0.04 -3.41 -11.33
CA LEU A 52 -0.59 -4.67 -10.97
C LEU A 52 -2.11 -4.60 -11.02
N ALA A 53 -2.67 -3.46 -10.64
CA ALA A 53 -4.11 -3.27 -10.67
C ALA A 53 -4.63 -3.21 -12.11
N GLY A 54 -3.86 -2.58 -13.00
CA GLY A 54 -4.27 -2.38 -14.37
C GLY A 54 -5.39 -1.38 -14.51
N ALA A 55 -5.91 -1.23 -15.73
CA ALA A 55 -6.91 -0.20 -16.04
C ALA A 55 -8.24 -0.42 -15.32
N ARG A 56 -8.58 -1.67 -14.99
CA ARG A 56 -9.86 -2.00 -14.37
C ARG A 56 -9.73 -2.45 -12.94
N GLY A 57 -8.53 -2.35 -12.39
CA GLY A 57 -8.31 -2.75 -11.01
C GLY A 57 -8.61 -1.62 -10.03
N LYS A 58 -8.71 -2.00 -8.77
CA LYS A 58 -8.90 -1.07 -7.66
C LYS A 58 -7.78 -1.26 -6.68
N VAL A 59 -7.33 -0.15 -6.09
CA VAL A 59 -6.26 -0.17 -5.10
C VAL A 59 -6.74 0.56 -3.85
N VAL A 60 -6.52 -0.07 -2.69
CA VAL A 60 -6.77 0.57 -1.39
C VAL A 60 -5.48 0.52 -0.59
N TRP A 61 -5.03 1.67 -0.12
CA TRP A 61 -3.86 1.79 0.74
C TRP A 61 -4.31 2.06 2.16
N GLU A 62 -3.75 1.31 3.11
CA GLU A 62 -4.08 1.45 4.52
C GLU A 62 -2.83 1.40 5.38
N GLY A 63 -2.81 2.19 6.44
CA GLY A 63 -1.76 2.12 7.44
C GLY A 63 -2.30 1.57 8.74
N GLY A 64 -1.42 1.04 9.56
CA GLY A 64 -1.82 0.52 10.85
C GLY A 64 -0.63 0.10 11.69
N LYS A 65 -0.92 -0.51 12.83
CA LYS A 65 0.12 -1.02 13.70
C LYS A 65 0.84 -2.19 13.06
N ALA A 66 2.15 -2.24 13.24
CA ALA A 66 2.95 -3.34 12.75
C ALA A 66 2.59 -4.64 13.47
N ALA A 67 3.01 -5.76 12.86
CA ALA A 67 2.79 -7.08 13.43
C ALA A 67 3.37 -7.18 14.84
N PRO A 68 2.87 -8.13 15.69
CA PRO A 68 3.34 -8.27 17.07
C PRO A 68 4.84 -8.44 17.21
N GLN A 69 5.51 -8.97 16.22
CA GLN A 69 6.97 -9.14 16.25
C GLN A 69 7.71 -7.80 16.37
N TYR A 70 7.03 -6.69 16.02
CA TYR A 70 7.62 -5.35 16.10
C TYR A 70 7.11 -4.55 17.30
N LYS A 71 6.45 -5.20 18.25
CA LYS A 71 5.81 -4.51 19.38
C LYS A 71 6.76 -3.62 20.18
N ASP A 72 8.05 -3.97 20.20
CA ASP A 72 9.05 -3.25 20.97
C ASP A 72 9.67 -2.09 20.18
N ASN A 73 9.24 -1.88 18.93
CA ASN A 73 9.74 -0.78 18.12
C ASN A 73 8.57 0.03 17.55
N PRO A 74 8.14 1.07 18.28
CA PRO A 74 6.98 1.87 17.84
C PRO A 74 7.23 2.68 16.56
N ALA A 75 8.48 2.78 16.12
CA ALA A 75 8.80 3.45 14.86
C ALA A 75 8.38 2.64 13.63
N ILE A 76 8.11 1.36 13.79
CA ILE A 76 7.71 0.50 12.67
C ILE A 76 6.20 0.52 12.51
N VAL A 77 5.75 0.85 11.31
CA VAL A 77 4.35 0.99 10.95
C VAL A 77 4.06 0.06 9.78
N ALA A 78 2.93 -0.59 9.81
CA ALA A 78 2.49 -1.43 8.68
C ALA A 78 1.75 -0.58 7.66
N VAL A 79 2.02 -0.84 6.38
CA VAL A 79 1.29 -0.22 5.28
C VAL A 79 0.90 -1.35 4.33
N THR A 80 -0.37 -1.41 3.99
CA THR A 80 -0.92 -2.48 3.18
C THR A 80 -1.54 -1.91 1.92
N ALA A 81 -1.20 -2.50 0.78
CA ALA A 81 -1.87 -2.19 -0.49
C ALA A 81 -2.72 -3.39 -0.88
N THR A 82 -4.02 -3.18 -0.98
CA THR A 82 -4.95 -4.21 -1.42
C THR A 82 -5.35 -3.90 -2.85
N ILE A 83 -5.12 -4.86 -3.73
CA ILE A 83 -5.38 -4.73 -5.15
C ILE A 83 -6.46 -5.74 -5.53
N GLU A 84 -7.51 -5.26 -6.19
CA GLU A 84 -8.52 -6.14 -6.76
C GLU A 84 -8.54 -5.91 -8.26
N ARG A 85 -8.39 -6.98 -9.02
CA ARG A 85 -8.44 -6.90 -10.47
C ARG A 85 -9.22 -8.07 -11.04
N MET A 86 -9.78 -7.86 -12.22
CA MET A 86 -10.51 -8.89 -12.93
C MET A 86 -9.60 -9.48 -14.01
N THR A 87 -9.55 -10.81 -14.07
CA THR A 87 -8.82 -11.50 -15.13
C THR A 87 -9.61 -11.48 -16.43
N ARG A 88 -8.98 -11.91 -17.52
CA ARG A 88 -9.68 -12.04 -18.80
C ARG A 88 -10.84 -13.02 -18.74
N MET A 89 -10.76 -13.98 -17.83
CA MET A 89 -11.81 -14.99 -17.64
C MET A 89 -12.97 -14.49 -16.79
N GLY A 90 -12.90 -13.24 -16.33
CA GLY A 90 -13.95 -12.67 -15.49
C GLY A 90 -13.82 -13.00 -14.02
N GLU A 91 -12.72 -13.60 -13.59
CA GLU A 91 -12.47 -13.90 -12.19
C GLU A 91 -11.84 -12.71 -11.50
N THR A 92 -12.19 -12.49 -10.23
CA THR A 92 -11.57 -11.44 -9.42
C THR A 92 -10.36 -12.01 -8.70
N ARG A 93 -9.22 -11.34 -8.84
CA ARG A 93 -8.01 -11.63 -8.08
C ARG A 93 -7.81 -10.56 -7.03
N ARG A 94 -7.44 -10.98 -5.84
CA ARG A 94 -7.13 -10.06 -4.74
C ARG A 94 -5.69 -10.28 -4.32
N ILE A 95 -4.90 -9.21 -4.41
CA ILE A 95 -3.49 -9.23 -4.05
C ILE A 95 -3.32 -8.25 -2.90
N VAL A 96 -2.70 -8.70 -1.83
CA VAL A 96 -2.40 -7.85 -0.69
C VAL A 96 -0.89 -7.80 -0.53
N LEU A 97 -0.31 -6.61 -0.63
CA LEU A 97 1.11 -6.40 -0.40
C LEU A 97 1.27 -5.76 0.98
N GLN A 98 2.07 -6.39 1.82
CA GLN A 98 2.28 -5.97 3.20
C GLN A 98 3.67 -5.36 3.32
N PHE A 99 3.72 -4.05 3.54
CA PHE A 99 4.96 -3.30 3.71
C PHE A 99 5.13 -2.88 5.17
N ILE A 100 6.36 -2.60 5.54
CA ILE A 100 6.65 -1.86 6.76
C ILE A 100 7.38 -0.57 6.38
N ASN A 101 7.15 0.47 7.18
CA ASN A 101 7.89 1.71 7.13
C ASN A 101 8.49 1.97 8.50
N ASN A 102 9.80 2.15 8.55
CA ASN A 102 10.48 2.53 9.78
C ASN A 102 10.61 4.05 9.79
N ARG A 103 9.84 4.70 10.65
CA ARG A 103 9.80 6.16 10.73
C ARG A 103 11.12 6.77 11.14
N GLN A 104 11.92 6.00 11.90
CA GLN A 104 13.19 6.49 12.42
C GLN A 104 14.30 6.40 11.37
N THR A 105 14.39 5.29 10.66
CA THR A 105 15.46 5.06 9.67
C THR A 105 15.04 5.41 8.26
N HIS A 106 13.74 5.64 8.03
CA HIS A 106 13.14 5.90 6.70
C HIS A 106 13.28 4.70 5.76
N GLN A 107 13.45 3.50 6.31
CA GLN A 107 13.54 2.29 5.50
C GLN A 107 12.16 1.70 5.29
N VAL A 108 11.92 1.24 4.06
CA VAL A 108 10.69 0.58 3.66
C VAL A 108 11.04 -0.82 3.18
N ALA A 109 10.26 -1.80 3.58
CA ALA A 109 10.47 -3.18 3.15
C ALA A 109 9.13 -3.85 2.85
N LEU A 110 9.14 -4.73 1.86
CA LEU A 110 8.00 -5.61 1.58
C LEU A 110 8.14 -6.84 2.48
N GLU A 111 7.17 -7.03 3.37
CA GLU A 111 7.20 -8.08 4.38
C GLU A 111 6.47 -9.33 3.95
N GLY A 112 5.44 -9.17 3.15
CA GLY A 112 4.64 -10.33 2.78
C GLY A 112 3.68 -10.02 1.66
N MET A 113 3.08 -11.09 1.14
CA MET A 113 2.13 -11.01 0.05
C MET A 113 1.07 -12.07 0.25
N LEU A 114 -0.18 -11.69 0.01
CA LEU A 114 -1.30 -12.63 -0.02
C LEU A 114 -1.90 -12.59 -1.42
N VAL A 115 -2.19 -13.75 -1.98
CA VAL A 115 -2.93 -13.85 -3.24
C VAL A 115 -4.18 -14.66 -2.96
N ASP A 116 -5.33 -14.04 -3.15
CA ASP A 116 -6.64 -14.64 -2.85
C ASP A 116 -6.70 -15.19 -1.42
N GLY A 117 -6.10 -14.44 -0.49
CA GLY A 117 -6.08 -14.79 0.92
C GLY A 117 -5.00 -15.77 1.34
N LYS A 118 -4.20 -16.25 0.41
CA LYS A 118 -3.17 -17.26 0.71
C LYS A 118 -1.79 -16.60 0.76
N PRO A 119 -1.05 -16.78 1.88
CA PRO A 119 0.31 -16.25 1.97
C PRO A 119 1.21 -16.85 0.89
N GLN A 120 2.06 -16.00 0.34
CA GLN A 120 3.07 -16.40 -0.65
C GLN A 120 4.44 -16.09 -0.07
N ASP A 121 5.45 -16.93 -0.35
CA ASP A 121 6.80 -16.46 -0.11
C ASP A 121 7.15 -15.44 -1.21
N LEU A 122 8.16 -14.62 -0.96
CA LEU A 122 8.43 -13.50 -1.86
C LEU A 122 8.83 -13.95 -3.26
N LEU A 123 9.53 -15.09 -3.38
CA LEU A 123 9.92 -15.60 -4.69
C LEU A 123 8.71 -16.14 -5.45
N ALA A 124 7.91 -17.00 -4.80
CA ALA A 124 6.70 -17.53 -5.43
C ALA A 124 5.72 -16.42 -5.77
N GLY A 125 5.63 -15.41 -4.89
CA GLY A 125 4.80 -14.25 -5.14
C GLY A 125 5.23 -13.47 -6.36
N ALA A 126 6.53 -13.30 -6.57
CA ALA A 126 7.04 -12.60 -7.74
C ALA A 126 6.65 -13.34 -9.03
N LEU A 127 6.75 -14.68 -9.03
CA LEU A 127 6.33 -15.47 -10.17
C LEU A 127 4.84 -15.33 -10.43
N ASN A 128 4.02 -15.36 -9.37
CA ASN A 128 2.58 -15.19 -9.50
C ASN A 128 2.24 -13.82 -10.09
N LEU A 129 2.93 -12.78 -9.67
CA LEU A 129 2.69 -11.44 -10.21
C LEU A 129 3.03 -11.37 -11.70
N MET A 130 4.13 -12.00 -12.10
CA MET A 130 4.49 -12.05 -13.51
C MET A 130 3.42 -12.76 -14.33
N LEU A 131 2.91 -13.88 -13.82
CA LEU A 131 1.87 -14.63 -14.51
C LEU A 131 0.57 -13.83 -14.58
N MET A 132 0.23 -13.09 -13.54
CA MET A 132 -0.97 -12.27 -13.54
C MET A 132 -0.91 -11.13 -14.55
N GLN A 133 0.26 -10.62 -14.85
CA GLN A 133 0.39 -9.58 -15.87
C GLN A 133 0.05 -10.11 -17.26
N LEU A 134 0.10 -11.43 -17.44
CA LEU A 134 -0.26 -12.06 -18.70
C LEU A 134 -1.75 -12.38 -18.79
N GLU A 135 -2.49 -12.29 -17.70
CA GLU A 135 -3.93 -12.56 -17.67
C GLU A 135 -4.79 -11.47 -18.25
#